data_189a7c10b674a4d2ab09c689a3f93fc6
#
_entry.id   189a7c10b674a4d2ab09c689a3f93fc6
#
_cell.length_a   1.000
_cell.length_b   1.000
_cell.length_c   1.000
_cell.angle_alpha   90.00
_cell.angle_beta   90.00
_cell.angle_gamma   90.00
#
_symmetry.space_group_name_H-M   'P 1'
#
loop_
_entity.id
_entity.type
_entity.pdbx_description
1 polymer ?
#
loop_
_entity_poly.entity_id
_entity_poly.type
_entity_poly.pdbx_seq_one_letter_code
_entity_poly.pdbx_strand_id
1 'polypeptide(L)'
;MKARHLDHVNLRIPADGADAARAFYGDRLGFGIEDTLYETGEKSFLDARLSATAVVHLWPTDEFEPPTATNFNHFCVVVEESVETIRERLDEEGVEIDDELAAPRGATGEAPSIYVVDPFGYRIELKERV
;
A
#
# COMPACT_ATOMS: atom_id res chain seq x y z
N MET A 1 -17.60 22.31 2.89
CA MET A 1 -16.22 22.05 2.40
C MET A 1 -16.31 21.18 1.15
N LYS A 2 -15.39 21.39 0.18
CA LYS A 2 -15.30 20.59 -1.05
C LYS A 2 -13.95 19.87 -1.05
N ALA A 3 -13.97 18.54 -0.89
CA ALA A 3 -12.75 17.73 -0.95
C ALA A 3 -12.19 17.73 -2.37
N ARG A 4 -10.87 17.62 -2.51
CA ARG A 4 -10.16 17.54 -3.81
C ARG A 4 -9.66 16.12 -4.07
N HIS A 5 -8.89 15.55 -3.15
CA HIS A 5 -8.33 14.20 -3.25
C HIS A 5 -7.94 13.69 -1.87
N LEU A 6 -7.64 12.41 -1.77
CA LEU A 6 -6.96 11.83 -0.62
C LEU A 6 -5.46 12.13 -0.74
N ASP A 7 -4.86 12.79 0.25
CA ASP A 7 -3.44 13.18 0.24
C ASP A 7 -2.54 12.02 0.67
N HIS A 8 -2.86 11.40 1.81
CA HIS A 8 -2.08 10.27 2.33
C HIS A 8 -2.90 9.33 3.21
N VAL A 9 -2.37 8.13 3.37
CA VAL A 9 -2.73 7.16 4.41
C VAL A 9 -1.52 7.02 5.33
N ASN A 10 -1.73 7.03 6.64
CA ASN A 10 -0.64 6.82 7.61
C ASN A 10 -0.76 5.42 8.21
N LEU A 11 0.25 4.60 7.99
CA LEU A 11 0.36 3.27 8.56
C LEU A 11 1.50 3.23 9.58
N ARG A 12 1.19 2.81 10.80
CA ARG A 12 2.21 2.54 11.81
C ARG A 12 2.86 1.20 11.51
N ILE A 13 4.17 1.14 11.65
CA ILE A 13 4.97 -0.07 11.47
C ILE A 13 5.88 -0.27 12.69
N PRO A 14 6.41 -1.48 12.92
CA PRO A 14 7.39 -1.69 13.98
C PRO A 14 8.59 -0.75 13.84
N ALA A 15 9.24 -0.42 14.96
CA ALA A 15 10.41 0.47 15.00
C ALA A 15 11.55 0.01 14.07
N ASP A 16 11.70 -1.29 13.89
CA ASP A 16 12.68 -1.94 13.00
C ASP A 16 12.11 -2.32 11.64
N GLY A 17 10.93 -1.82 11.28
CA GLY A 17 10.17 -2.25 10.08
C GLY A 17 10.56 -1.57 8.78
N ALA A 18 11.46 -0.58 8.77
CA ALA A 18 11.75 0.21 7.56
C ALA A 18 12.26 -0.63 6.39
N ASP A 19 13.16 -1.59 6.63
CA ASP A 19 13.69 -2.46 5.56
C ASP A 19 12.62 -3.37 4.97
N ALA A 20 11.76 -3.95 5.80
CA ALA A 20 10.63 -4.76 5.34
C ALA A 20 9.62 -3.92 4.54
N ALA A 21 9.39 -2.67 4.95
CA ALA A 21 8.53 -1.72 4.22
C ALA A 21 9.10 -1.39 2.84
N ARG A 22 10.41 -1.09 2.74
CA ARG A 22 11.09 -0.85 1.44
C ARG A 22 10.99 -2.05 0.52
N ALA A 23 11.25 -3.24 1.05
CA ALA A 23 11.20 -4.49 0.28
C ALA A 23 9.80 -4.75 -0.26
N PHE A 24 8.76 -4.56 0.53
CA PHE A 24 7.39 -4.83 0.11
C PHE A 24 6.84 -3.74 -0.81
N TYR A 25 6.76 -2.50 -0.34
CA TYR A 25 6.15 -1.41 -1.10
C TYR A 25 7.00 -0.99 -2.31
N GLY A 26 8.32 -0.96 -2.14
CA GLY A 26 9.26 -0.56 -3.18
C GLY A 26 9.58 -1.69 -4.16
N ASP A 27 10.22 -2.75 -3.68
CA ASP A 27 10.73 -3.80 -4.56
C ASP A 27 9.62 -4.69 -5.12
N ARG A 28 8.72 -5.18 -4.28
CA ARG A 28 7.67 -6.11 -4.68
C ARG A 28 6.50 -5.44 -5.39
N LEU A 29 5.92 -4.39 -4.80
CA LEU A 29 4.80 -3.67 -5.42
C LEU A 29 5.24 -2.64 -6.46
N GLY A 30 6.48 -2.16 -6.41
CA GLY A 30 7.02 -1.22 -7.39
C GLY A 30 6.62 0.24 -7.17
N PHE A 31 6.18 0.61 -5.96
CA PHE A 31 5.94 2.02 -5.62
C PHE A 31 7.26 2.74 -5.36
N GLY A 32 7.33 4.03 -5.67
CA GLY A 32 8.52 4.82 -5.40
C GLY A 32 8.72 5.04 -3.89
N ILE A 33 9.84 4.60 -3.34
CA ILE A 33 10.18 4.85 -1.93
C ILE A 33 10.90 6.20 -1.81
N GLU A 34 10.41 7.05 -0.93
CA GLU A 34 10.98 8.35 -0.58
C GLU A 34 11.41 8.30 0.90
N ASP A 35 12.68 8.05 1.14
CA ASP A 35 13.23 7.82 2.48
C ASP A 35 14.46 8.68 2.84
N THR A 36 14.87 9.58 1.97
CA THR A 36 16.07 10.43 2.17
C THR A 36 15.98 11.23 3.48
N LEU A 37 14.87 11.89 3.75
CA LEU A 37 14.69 12.67 4.98
C LEU A 37 14.52 11.79 6.23
N TYR A 38 14.01 10.57 6.06
CA TYR A 38 13.98 9.58 7.14
C TYR A 38 15.39 9.13 7.51
N GLU A 39 16.23 8.82 6.53
CA GLU A 39 17.62 8.39 6.73
C GLU A 39 18.49 9.49 7.38
N THR A 40 18.25 10.76 7.07
CA THR A 40 18.96 11.89 7.71
C THR A 40 18.44 12.24 9.09
N GLY A 41 17.33 11.66 9.52
CA GLY A 41 16.65 11.97 10.79
C GLY A 41 15.81 13.26 10.78
N GLU A 42 15.68 13.91 9.61
CA GLU A 42 14.85 15.12 9.47
C GLU A 42 13.35 14.81 9.49
N LYS A 43 12.98 13.55 9.23
CA LYS A 43 11.61 13.07 9.16
C LYS A 43 11.48 11.73 9.87
N SER A 44 10.37 11.51 10.59
CA SER A 44 10.17 10.32 11.42
C SER A 44 9.56 9.13 10.68
N PHE A 45 9.32 9.25 9.38
CA PHE A 45 8.67 8.23 8.56
C PHE A 45 9.21 8.25 7.14
N LEU A 46 9.02 7.15 6.42
CA LEU A 46 9.29 7.06 4.99
C LEU A 46 7.98 6.98 4.22
N ASP A 47 8.03 7.30 2.93
CA ASP A 47 6.86 7.33 2.06
C ASP A 47 6.95 6.30 0.95
N ALA A 48 5.83 5.64 0.66
CA ALA A 48 5.60 4.97 -0.61
C ALA A 48 4.76 5.90 -1.50
N ARG A 49 5.33 6.37 -2.59
CA ARG A 49 4.69 7.28 -3.55
C ARG A 49 3.72 6.51 -4.43
N LEU A 50 2.42 6.86 -4.37
CA LEU A 50 1.37 6.26 -5.21
C LEU A 50 1.15 7.08 -6.49
N SER A 51 1.20 8.41 -6.37
CA SER A 51 0.98 9.35 -7.47
C SER A 51 1.61 10.70 -7.15
N ALA A 52 1.47 11.67 -8.05
CA ALA A 52 1.91 13.04 -7.79
C ALA A 52 1.23 13.69 -6.57
N THR A 53 0.06 13.19 -6.17
CA THR A 53 -0.79 13.80 -5.14
C THR A 53 -1.11 12.89 -3.96
N ALA A 54 -0.54 11.67 -3.91
CA ALA A 54 -0.86 10.71 -2.85
C ALA A 54 0.33 9.83 -2.45
N VAL A 55 0.49 9.63 -1.15
CA VAL A 55 1.51 8.74 -0.58
C VAL A 55 0.93 7.86 0.51
N VAL A 56 1.65 6.79 0.84
CA VAL A 56 1.48 6.05 2.08
C VAL A 56 2.62 6.42 3.01
N HIS A 57 2.32 7.02 4.16
CA HIS A 57 3.29 7.21 5.23
C HIS A 57 3.49 5.88 5.96
N LEU A 58 4.74 5.45 6.05
CA LEU A 58 5.16 4.27 6.80
C LEU A 58 5.93 4.76 8.03
N TRP A 59 5.27 4.74 9.18
CA TRP A 59 5.74 5.41 10.39
C TRP A 59 6.22 4.42 11.45
N PRO A 60 7.55 4.23 11.61
CA PRO A 60 8.10 3.37 12.66
C PRO A 60 7.73 3.83 14.06
N THR A 61 7.32 2.90 14.91
CA THR A 61 6.97 3.18 16.31
C THR A 61 7.30 2.00 17.22
N ASP A 62 7.72 2.28 18.45
CA ASP A 62 7.92 1.26 19.48
C ASP A 62 6.59 0.70 20.03
N GLU A 63 5.47 1.33 19.73
CA GLU A 63 4.13 0.96 20.21
C GLU A 63 3.27 0.34 19.11
N PHE A 64 3.90 -0.41 18.19
CA PHE A 64 3.17 -1.03 17.09
C PHE A 64 2.23 -2.14 17.56
N GLU A 65 0.99 -2.09 17.09
CA GLU A 65 0.00 -3.17 17.18
C GLU A 65 -0.51 -3.50 15.77
N PRO A 66 -0.62 -4.78 15.38
CA PRO A 66 -1.20 -5.15 14.10
C PRO A 66 -2.64 -4.64 13.95
N PRO A 67 -3.07 -4.25 12.74
CA PRO A 67 -4.45 -3.84 12.51
C PRO A 67 -5.42 -5.01 12.71
N THR A 68 -6.66 -4.69 13.10
CA THR A 68 -7.75 -5.65 13.14
C THR A 68 -8.81 -5.30 12.10
N ALA A 69 -9.45 -6.31 11.50
CA ALA A 69 -10.47 -6.11 10.47
C ALA A 69 -11.76 -5.45 11.01
N THR A 70 -11.88 -5.26 12.32
CA THR A 70 -13.03 -4.61 12.96
C THR A 70 -13.03 -3.09 12.79
N ASN A 71 -11.86 -2.46 12.66
CA ASN A 71 -11.75 -1.00 12.55
C ASN A 71 -10.94 -0.55 11.33
N PHE A 72 -10.09 -1.40 10.79
CA PHE A 72 -9.36 -1.17 9.54
C PHE A 72 -9.43 -2.43 8.68
N ASN A 73 -10.14 -2.38 7.56
CA ASN A 73 -10.24 -3.51 6.65
C ASN A 73 -9.13 -3.46 5.59
N HIS A 74 -9.11 -2.45 4.75
CA HIS A 74 -8.11 -2.25 3.72
C HIS A 74 -8.15 -0.83 3.17
N PHE A 75 -7.14 -0.46 2.40
CA PHE A 75 -7.22 0.64 1.46
C PHE A 75 -6.99 0.13 0.03
N CYS A 76 -7.53 0.85 -0.95
CA CYS A 76 -7.47 0.46 -2.34
C CYS A 76 -6.58 1.42 -3.14
N VAL A 77 -5.67 0.85 -3.93
CA VAL A 77 -4.83 1.58 -4.89
C VAL A 77 -5.26 1.16 -6.29
N VAL A 78 -5.67 2.12 -7.11
CA VAL A 78 -5.87 1.88 -8.55
C VAL A 78 -4.52 1.97 -9.24
N VAL A 79 -4.19 0.93 -10.00
CA VAL A 79 -2.95 0.85 -10.76
C VAL A 79 -3.23 0.86 -12.27
N GLU A 80 -2.23 1.15 -13.07
CA GLU A 80 -2.38 1.19 -14.54
C GLU A 80 -2.41 -0.22 -15.17
N GLU A 81 -1.84 -1.20 -14.46
CA GLU A 81 -1.70 -2.57 -14.91
C GLU A 81 -3.03 -3.32 -14.88
N SER A 82 -3.17 -4.31 -15.79
CA SER A 82 -4.28 -5.25 -15.74
C SER A 82 -4.15 -6.22 -14.57
N VAL A 83 -5.26 -6.82 -14.15
CA VAL A 83 -5.25 -7.79 -13.05
C VAL A 83 -4.35 -9.00 -13.35
N GLU A 84 -4.23 -9.39 -14.61
CA GLU A 84 -3.31 -10.44 -15.05
C GLU A 84 -1.85 -10.05 -14.81
N THR A 85 -1.48 -8.83 -15.20
CA THR A 85 -0.12 -8.30 -14.98
C THR A 85 0.19 -8.13 -13.49
N ILE A 86 -0.79 -7.68 -12.69
CA ILE A 86 -0.65 -7.62 -11.24
C ILE A 86 -0.36 -9.01 -10.67
N ARG A 87 -1.14 -10.02 -11.08
CA ARG A 87 -0.99 -11.41 -10.62
C ARG A 87 0.39 -11.98 -10.99
N GLU A 88 0.84 -11.78 -12.22
CA GLU A 88 2.15 -12.21 -12.69
C GLU A 88 3.27 -11.60 -11.84
N ARG A 89 3.21 -10.29 -11.60
CA ARG A 89 4.20 -9.60 -10.77
C ARG A 89 4.22 -10.13 -9.33
N LEU A 90 3.06 -10.30 -8.71
CA LEU A 90 2.97 -10.82 -7.34
C LEU A 90 3.56 -12.23 -7.24
N ASP A 91 3.31 -13.09 -8.24
CA ASP A 91 3.90 -14.44 -8.29
C ASP A 91 5.42 -14.39 -8.44
N GLU A 92 5.94 -13.58 -9.36
CA GLU A 92 7.38 -13.39 -9.57
C GLU A 92 8.08 -12.86 -8.31
N GLU A 93 7.44 -11.96 -7.57
CA GLU A 93 7.99 -11.37 -6.35
C GLU A 93 7.70 -12.20 -5.08
N GLY A 94 7.02 -13.33 -5.21
CA GLY A 94 6.69 -14.22 -4.10
C GLY A 94 5.70 -13.62 -3.10
N VAL A 95 4.82 -12.73 -3.56
CA VAL A 95 3.74 -12.16 -2.74
C VAL A 95 2.50 -13.03 -2.84
N GLU A 96 2.03 -13.52 -1.69
CA GLU A 96 0.80 -14.32 -1.63
C GLU A 96 -0.44 -13.44 -1.89
N ILE A 97 -1.34 -13.96 -2.71
CA ILE A 97 -2.65 -13.34 -2.96
C ILE A 97 -3.61 -13.75 -1.86
N ASP A 98 -4.18 -12.77 -1.16
CA ASP A 98 -5.14 -12.98 -0.08
C ASP A 98 -6.55 -13.22 -0.62
N ASP A 99 -6.96 -12.46 -1.64
CA ASP A 99 -8.26 -12.60 -2.29
C ASP A 99 -8.26 -11.98 -3.68
N GLU A 100 -9.22 -12.35 -4.52
CA GLU A 100 -9.45 -11.76 -5.84
C GLU A 100 -10.94 -11.50 -6.05
N LEU A 101 -11.28 -10.32 -6.56
CA LEU A 101 -12.65 -9.95 -6.89
C LEU A 101 -12.75 -9.49 -8.34
N ALA A 102 -13.76 -10.01 -9.06
CA ALA A 102 -13.92 -9.74 -10.49
C ALA A 102 -14.39 -8.30 -10.79
N ALA A 103 -15.24 -7.74 -9.94
CA ALA A 103 -15.86 -6.45 -10.20
C ALA A 103 -16.26 -5.69 -8.92
N PRO A 104 -15.33 -5.47 -7.96
CA PRO A 104 -15.65 -4.67 -6.78
C PRO A 104 -15.90 -3.22 -7.16
N ARG A 105 -16.87 -2.60 -6.48
CA ARG A 105 -17.20 -1.19 -6.68
C ARG A 105 -16.21 -0.28 -5.99
N GLY A 106 -15.87 0.81 -6.66
CA GLY A 106 -15.01 1.87 -6.11
C GLY A 106 -15.43 3.24 -6.62
N ALA A 107 -14.62 4.25 -6.33
CA ALA A 107 -14.93 5.64 -6.66
C ALA A 107 -15.08 5.90 -8.16
N THR A 108 -14.39 5.13 -9.01
CA THR A 108 -14.38 5.29 -10.46
C THR A 108 -15.16 4.20 -11.21
N GLY A 109 -15.78 3.25 -10.48
CA GLY A 109 -16.59 2.19 -11.07
C GLY A 109 -16.16 0.79 -10.65
N GLU A 110 -16.59 -0.20 -11.41
CA GLU A 110 -16.28 -1.61 -11.22
C GLU A 110 -15.06 -2.00 -12.06
N ALA A 111 -14.12 -2.72 -11.46
CA ALA A 111 -12.98 -3.32 -12.17
C ALA A 111 -12.39 -4.46 -11.33
N PRO A 112 -11.68 -5.42 -11.94
CA PRO A 112 -11.02 -6.49 -11.20
C PRO A 112 -10.00 -5.97 -10.19
N SER A 113 -9.85 -6.68 -9.07
CA SER A 113 -8.86 -6.37 -8.07
C SER A 113 -8.29 -7.61 -7.38
N ILE A 114 -7.09 -7.46 -6.85
CA ILE A 114 -6.34 -8.45 -6.06
C ILE A 114 -6.02 -7.84 -4.70
N TYR A 115 -6.24 -8.62 -3.64
CA TYR A 115 -5.90 -8.24 -2.28
C TYR A 115 -4.60 -8.92 -1.86
N VAL A 116 -3.72 -8.15 -1.25
CA VAL A 116 -2.48 -8.62 -0.62
C VAL A 116 -2.40 -8.11 0.81
N VAL A 117 -1.58 -8.76 1.63
CA VAL A 117 -1.29 -8.33 3.00
C VAL A 117 0.18 -7.98 3.09
N ASP A 118 0.48 -6.80 3.64
CA ASP A 118 1.85 -6.36 3.83
C ASP A 118 2.54 -7.10 5.00
N PRO A 119 3.85 -6.89 5.23
CA PRO A 119 4.58 -7.59 6.31
C PRO A 119 4.07 -7.28 7.71
N PHE A 120 3.26 -6.24 7.88
CA PHE A 120 2.77 -5.75 9.18
C PHE A 120 1.31 -6.10 9.45
N GLY A 121 0.63 -6.74 8.49
CA GLY A 121 -0.76 -7.14 8.58
C GLY A 121 -1.74 -6.19 7.90
N TYR A 122 -1.29 -5.12 7.25
CA TYR A 122 -2.17 -4.23 6.50
C TYR A 122 -2.60 -4.85 5.17
N ARG A 123 -3.90 -4.89 4.95
CA ARG A 123 -4.51 -5.41 3.73
C ARG A 123 -4.63 -4.30 2.69
N ILE A 124 -4.22 -4.57 1.47
CA ILE A 124 -4.19 -3.63 0.36
C ILE A 124 -4.94 -4.24 -0.82
N GLU A 125 -5.86 -3.49 -1.39
CA GLU A 125 -6.51 -3.82 -2.65
C GLU A 125 -5.76 -3.15 -3.80
N LEU A 126 -5.29 -3.94 -4.75
CA LEU A 126 -4.69 -3.49 -6.00
C LEU A 126 -5.75 -3.64 -7.08
N LYS A 127 -6.31 -2.52 -7.52
CA LYS A 127 -7.43 -2.48 -8.46
C LYS A 127 -6.96 -2.04 -9.83
N GLU A 128 -7.37 -2.80 -10.84
CA GLU A 128 -7.19 -2.41 -12.23
C GLU A 128 -7.90 -1.09 -12.51
N ARG A 129 -7.31 -0.27 -13.36
CA ARG A 129 -7.92 0.97 -13.80
C ARG A 129 -9.22 0.70 -14.58
N VAL A 130 -10.23 1.44 -14.23
CA VAL A 130 -11.53 1.42 -14.94
C VAL A 130 -11.41 2.03 -16.34
#